data_36f9c0bcf55fbac847ef83dd7fde9df4
#
_entry.id   36f9c0bcf55fbac847ef83dd7fde9df4
#
_cell.length_a   1.000
_cell.length_b   1.000
_cell.length_c   1.000
_cell.angle_alpha   90.00
_cell.angle_beta   90.00
_cell.angle_gamma   90.00
#
_symmetry.space_group_name_H-M   'P 1'
#
loop_
_entity.id
_entity.type
_entity.pdbx_description
1 polymer ?
#
loop_
_entity_poly.entity_id
_entity_poly.type
_entity_poly.pdbx_seq_one_letter_code
_entity_poly.pdbx_strand_id
1 'polypeptide(L)'
;MVTEEGTLTLANLVNLVQQVSEHQLHGRSSQLDLVARYNIGWVITQSQIEIKRMPRAEEQVTLWTEATAYNRLLCYRDYGVIDADGNDIVTVHSTWVMMDLSTRKIVPVIDAIVEDFGAAKVTRVKRLPRLPKFADPEGERTYWVRYFDIDTNHHVNNVHYFDWMQDALGYDWMRTHTLTAANIKYEREVEPGTQLQSQYKVVQEDGKLATYHQVRVGETVNATAHLEWQNK
;
A
#
# COMPACT_ATOMS: atom_id res chain seq x y z
N MET A 1 -16.11 2.95 2.32
CA MET A 1 -16.42 4.10 1.43
C MET A 1 -16.34 3.61 -0.01
N VAL A 2 -17.26 4.01 -0.85
CA VAL A 2 -17.32 3.68 -2.28
C VAL A 2 -17.25 4.96 -3.11
N THR A 3 -16.87 4.82 -4.38
CA THR A 3 -16.88 5.90 -5.37
C THR A 3 -18.33 6.28 -5.76
N GLU A 4 -18.51 7.34 -6.54
CA GLU A 4 -19.81 7.71 -7.11
C GLU A 4 -20.41 6.61 -8.01
N GLU A 5 -19.58 5.70 -8.53
CA GLU A 5 -20.01 4.55 -9.35
C GLU A 5 -20.35 3.31 -8.51
N GLY A 6 -20.30 3.43 -7.19
CA GLY A 6 -20.61 2.32 -6.28
C GLY A 6 -19.52 1.27 -6.17
N THR A 7 -18.30 1.54 -6.63
CA THR A 7 -17.14 0.65 -6.45
C THR A 7 -16.32 1.03 -5.23
N LEU A 8 -15.67 0.06 -4.59
CA LEU A 8 -14.77 0.31 -3.46
C LEU A 8 -13.63 1.24 -3.89
N THR A 9 -13.23 2.21 -3.06
CA THR A 9 -12.04 3.02 -3.34
C THR A 9 -10.77 2.21 -3.13
N LEU A 10 -9.68 2.55 -3.83
CA LEU A 10 -8.40 1.86 -3.66
C LEU A 10 -7.90 1.94 -2.22
N ALA A 11 -8.00 3.10 -1.58
CA ALA A 11 -7.61 3.29 -0.18
C ALA A 11 -8.37 2.34 0.77
N ASN A 12 -9.69 2.21 0.59
CA ASN A 12 -10.48 1.30 1.41
C ASN A 12 -10.20 -0.17 1.11
N LEU A 13 -9.96 -0.53 -0.16
CA LEU A 13 -9.52 -1.88 -0.52
C LEU A 13 -8.23 -2.25 0.22
N VAL A 14 -7.20 -1.40 0.13
CA VAL A 14 -5.91 -1.63 0.78
C VAL A 14 -6.07 -1.71 2.30
N ASN A 15 -6.89 -0.85 2.89
CA ASN A 15 -7.19 -0.91 4.32
C ASN A 15 -7.82 -2.25 4.72
N LEU A 16 -8.81 -2.73 3.96
CA LEU A 16 -9.48 -4.01 4.24
C LEU A 16 -8.52 -5.19 4.15
N VAL A 17 -7.68 -5.28 3.12
CA VAL A 17 -6.74 -6.40 2.99
C VAL A 17 -5.64 -6.36 4.06
N GLN A 18 -5.22 -5.17 4.50
CA GLN A 18 -4.29 -5.04 5.63
C GLN A 18 -4.93 -5.49 6.94
N GLN A 19 -6.20 -5.17 7.21
CA GLN A 19 -6.93 -5.63 8.39
C GLN A 19 -6.99 -7.16 8.48
N VAL A 20 -7.05 -7.88 7.35
CA VAL A 20 -7.01 -9.36 7.35
C VAL A 20 -5.68 -9.86 7.93
N SER A 21 -4.55 -9.22 7.63
CA SER A 21 -3.25 -9.61 8.20
C SER A 21 -3.12 -9.26 9.69
N GLU A 22 -3.69 -8.14 10.11
CA GLU A 22 -3.78 -7.78 11.53
C GLU A 22 -4.64 -8.78 12.30
N HIS A 23 -5.79 -9.15 11.73
CA HIS A 23 -6.65 -10.18 12.31
C HIS A 23 -5.93 -11.54 12.44
N GLN A 24 -5.16 -11.93 11.42
CA GLN A 24 -4.33 -13.12 11.45
C GLN A 24 -3.29 -13.08 12.58
N LEU A 25 -2.64 -11.93 12.80
CA LEU A 25 -1.69 -11.72 13.89
C LEU A 25 -2.41 -11.78 15.26
N HIS A 26 -3.54 -11.11 15.42
CA HIS A 26 -4.32 -11.10 16.66
C HIS A 26 -4.86 -12.49 17.03
N GLY A 27 -5.11 -13.35 16.06
CA GLY A 27 -5.45 -14.75 16.29
C GLY A 27 -4.30 -15.62 16.84
N ARG A 28 -3.08 -15.06 17.00
CA ARG A 28 -1.84 -15.75 17.39
C ARG A 28 -1.21 -15.09 18.61
N SER A 29 -1.72 -15.39 19.80
CA SER A 29 -1.27 -14.76 21.06
C SER A 29 0.24 -14.85 21.28
N SER A 30 0.86 -16.01 20.98
CA SER A 30 2.31 -16.20 21.10
C SER A 30 3.12 -15.24 20.21
N GLN A 31 2.61 -14.91 19.03
CA GLN A 31 3.28 -13.99 18.13
C GLN A 31 3.12 -12.52 18.57
N LEU A 32 1.95 -12.17 19.10
CA LEU A 32 1.73 -10.86 19.72
C LEU A 32 2.67 -10.64 20.90
N ASP A 33 2.84 -11.65 21.76
CA ASP A 33 3.77 -11.58 22.90
C ASP A 33 5.22 -11.39 22.44
N LEU A 34 5.64 -12.06 21.36
CA LEU A 34 6.98 -11.86 20.78
C LEU A 34 7.14 -10.46 20.18
N VAL A 35 6.17 -9.97 19.39
CA VAL A 35 6.18 -8.62 18.83
C VAL A 35 6.32 -7.59 19.95
N ALA A 36 5.51 -7.70 21.00
CA ALA A 36 5.58 -6.81 22.17
C ALA A 36 6.91 -6.93 22.91
N ARG A 37 7.41 -8.15 23.16
CA ARG A 37 8.67 -8.41 23.88
C ARG A 37 9.88 -7.83 23.17
N TYR A 38 9.93 -7.91 21.84
CA TYR A 38 11.01 -7.35 21.03
C TYR A 38 10.81 -5.88 20.71
N ASN A 39 9.67 -5.31 21.12
CA ASN A 39 9.28 -3.92 20.85
C ASN A 39 9.43 -3.55 19.37
N ILE A 40 8.91 -4.40 18.49
CA ILE A 40 8.99 -4.19 17.05
C ILE A 40 7.61 -3.87 16.46
N GLY A 41 7.64 -3.13 15.33
CA GLY A 41 6.50 -2.92 14.46
C GLY A 41 6.82 -3.37 13.03
N TRP A 42 5.77 -3.60 12.26
CA TRP A 42 5.86 -3.88 10.84
C TRP A 42 5.70 -2.58 10.06
N VAL A 43 6.61 -2.33 9.13
CA VAL A 43 6.55 -1.17 8.23
C VAL A 43 6.53 -1.65 6.80
N ILE A 44 5.49 -1.25 6.07
CA ILE A 44 5.39 -1.52 4.64
C ILE A 44 6.37 -0.63 3.87
N THR A 45 7.06 -1.21 2.90
CA THR A 45 8.03 -0.47 2.08
C THR A 45 7.57 -0.30 0.64
N GLN A 46 6.86 -1.29 0.10
CA GLN A 46 6.33 -1.23 -1.26
C GLN A 46 5.12 -2.14 -1.40
N SER A 47 4.15 -1.74 -2.22
CA SER A 47 3.02 -2.56 -2.65
C SER A 47 2.84 -2.49 -4.15
N GLN A 48 2.66 -3.63 -4.78
CA GLN A 48 2.20 -3.78 -6.16
C GLN A 48 0.79 -4.36 -6.13
N ILE A 49 -0.14 -3.71 -6.77
CA ILE A 49 -1.57 -4.05 -6.80
C ILE A 49 -1.97 -4.26 -8.25
N GLU A 50 -2.56 -5.40 -8.55
CA GLU A 50 -3.14 -5.74 -9.84
C GLU A 50 -4.66 -5.80 -9.70
N ILE A 51 -5.39 -5.08 -10.53
CA ILE A 51 -6.83 -4.90 -10.43
C ILE A 51 -7.48 -5.33 -11.75
N LYS A 52 -8.16 -6.47 -11.74
CA LYS A 52 -9.02 -6.87 -12.86
C LYS A 52 -10.32 -6.08 -12.83
N ARG A 53 -10.88 -5.90 -11.64
CA ARG A 53 -11.99 -5.01 -11.33
C ARG A 53 -12.04 -4.70 -9.83
N MET A 54 -12.65 -3.60 -9.47
CA MET A 54 -12.92 -3.27 -8.07
C MET A 54 -14.20 -3.94 -7.59
N PRO A 55 -14.26 -4.36 -6.31
CA PRO A 55 -15.51 -4.80 -5.68
C PRO A 55 -16.57 -3.70 -5.70
N ARG A 56 -17.83 -4.08 -5.84
CA ARG A 56 -18.97 -3.16 -5.80
C ARG A 56 -19.55 -3.07 -4.38
N ALA A 57 -20.31 -2.03 -4.14
CA ALA A 57 -21.11 -1.94 -2.91
C ALA A 57 -22.01 -3.17 -2.76
N GLU A 58 -22.11 -3.69 -1.52
CA GLU A 58 -22.93 -4.87 -1.16
C GLU A 58 -22.48 -6.19 -1.84
N GLU A 59 -21.41 -6.18 -2.61
CA GLU A 59 -20.84 -7.41 -3.19
C GLU A 59 -20.19 -8.27 -2.10
N GLN A 60 -20.53 -9.56 -2.07
CA GLN A 60 -19.84 -10.53 -1.23
C GLN A 60 -18.51 -10.92 -1.88
N VAL A 61 -17.42 -10.71 -1.16
CA VAL A 61 -16.08 -11.08 -1.58
C VAL A 61 -15.35 -11.81 -0.45
N THR A 62 -14.39 -12.66 -0.81
CA THR A 62 -13.47 -13.28 0.13
C THR A 62 -12.14 -12.55 0.09
N LEU A 63 -11.67 -12.11 1.26
CA LEU A 63 -10.33 -11.53 1.42
C LEU A 63 -9.39 -12.60 1.97
N TRP A 64 -8.19 -12.69 1.40
CA TRP A 64 -7.16 -13.61 1.89
C TRP A 64 -5.81 -12.91 2.03
N THR A 65 -4.95 -13.49 2.86
CA THR A 65 -3.55 -13.06 3.03
C THR A 65 -2.64 -14.24 3.30
N GLU A 66 -1.42 -14.15 2.79
CA GLU A 66 -0.37 -15.15 2.96
C GLU A 66 0.99 -14.50 3.18
N ALA A 67 1.70 -14.89 4.23
CA ALA A 67 3.11 -14.57 4.40
C ALA A 67 3.93 -15.55 3.55
N THR A 68 4.40 -15.11 2.38
CA THR A 68 4.96 -16.01 1.36
C THR A 68 6.43 -16.34 1.59
N ALA A 69 7.23 -15.37 1.99
CA ALA A 69 8.66 -15.56 2.22
C ALA A 69 9.24 -14.46 3.13
N TYR A 70 10.48 -14.69 3.59
CA TYR A 70 11.28 -13.67 4.24
C TYR A 70 12.78 -13.91 4.02
N ASN A 71 13.57 -12.85 4.21
CA ASN A 71 15.03 -12.92 4.28
C ASN A 71 15.54 -12.15 5.49
N ARG A 72 16.83 -11.83 5.54
CA ARG A 72 17.43 -11.14 6.69
C ARG A 72 16.73 -9.81 7.05
N LEU A 73 16.18 -9.06 6.09
CA LEU A 73 15.63 -7.72 6.33
C LEU A 73 14.19 -7.54 5.81
N LEU A 74 13.78 -8.34 4.83
CA LEU A 74 12.50 -8.16 4.15
C LEU A 74 11.58 -9.35 4.43
N CYS A 75 10.31 -9.04 4.64
CA CYS A 75 9.22 -10.00 4.64
C CYS A 75 8.31 -9.71 3.45
N TYR A 76 7.77 -10.77 2.86
CA TYR A 76 6.89 -10.72 1.71
C TYR A 76 5.53 -11.24 2.12
N ARG A 77 4.50 -10.48 1.78
CA ARG A 77 3.12 -10.85 2.07
C ARG A 77 2.25 -10.52 0.89
N ASP A 78 1.46 -11.49 0.50
CA ASP A 78 0.48 -11.37 -0.55
C ASP A 78 -0.92 -11.28 0.04
N TYR A 79 -1.81 -10.59 -0.70
CA TYR A 79 -3.23 -10.48 -0.37
C TYR A 79 -4.03 -10.60 -1.64
N GLY A 80 -5.28 -10.94 -1.51
CA GLY A 80 -6.18 -10.93 -2.64
C GLY A 80 -7.63 -10.78 -2.25
N VAL A 81 -8.41 -10.49 -3.27
CA VAL A 81 -9.87 -10.41 -3.22
C VAL A 81 -10.43 -11.37 -4.25
N ILE A 82 -11.27 -12.28 -3.79
CA ILE A 82 -11.94 -13.30 -4.61
C ILE A 82 -13.43 -12.99 -4.61
N ASP A 83 -14.06 -12.98 -5.78
CA ASP A 83 -15.50 -12.80 -5.93
C ASP A 83 -16.29 -14.09 -5.58
N ALA A 84 -17.61 -14.00 -5.62
CA ALA A 84 -18.50 -15.11 -5.28
C ALA A 84 -18.37 -16.31 -6.22
N ASP A 85 -17.85 -16.09 -7.43
CA ASP A 85 -17.61 -17.15 -8.44
C ASP A 85 -16.22 -17.80 -8.29
N GLY A 86 -15.40 -17.35 -7.34
CA GLY A 86 -14.07 -17.86 -7.08
C GLY A 86 -12.96 -17.25 -7.95
N ASN A 87 -13.21 -16.13 -8.62
CA ASN A 87 -12.21 -15.44 -9.42
C ASN A 87 -11.42 -14.45 -8.59
N ASP A 88 -10.09 -14.46 -8.72
CA ASP A 88 -9.26 -13.37 -8.22
C ASP A 88 -9.55 -12.09 -8.99
N ILE A 89 -10.05 -11.06 -8.29
CA ILE A 89 -10.38 -9.76 -8.88
C ILE A 89 -9.35 -8.69 -8.53
N VAL A 90 -8.65 -8.83 -7.40
CA VAL A 90 -7.51 -8.01 -7.01
C VAL A 90 -6.44 -8.87 -6.37
N THR A 91 -5.18 -8.62 -6.71
CA THR A 91 -4.01 -9.23 -6.06
C THR A 91 -3.05 -8.14 -5.60
N VAL A 92 -2.50 -8.29 -4.40
CA VAL A 92 -1.54 -7.35 -3.81
C VAL A 92 -0.29 -8.10 -3.39
N HIS A 93 0.86 -7.67 -3.88
CA HIS A 93 2.18 -8.13 -3.43
C HIS A 93 2.83 -7.02 -2.63
N SER A 94 3.27 -7.31 -1.41
CA SER A 94 3.87 -6.32 -0.54
C SER A 94 5.20 -6.75 0.06
N THR A 95 6.03 -5.77 0.35
CA THR A 95 7.29 -5.95 1.08
C THR A 95 7.25 -5.14 2.37
N TRP A 96 7.74 -5.76 3.44
CA TRP A 96 7.72 -5.24 4.79
C TRP A 96 9.09 -5.36 5.45
N VAL A 97 9.36 -4.47 6.39
CA VAL A 97 10.52 -4.55 7.29
C VAL A 97 10.05 -4.59 8.74
N MET A 98 10.87 -5.15 9.61
CA MET A 98 10.73 -4.99 11.05
C MET A 98 11.47 -3.74 11.50
N MET A 99 10.84 -2.95 12.36
CA MET A 99 11.40 -1.72 12.93
C MET A 99 11.32 -1.78 14.45
N ASP A 100 12.42 -1.47 15.11
CA ASP A 100 12.42 -1.22 16.55
C ASP A 100 11.68 0.09 16.84
N LEU A 101 10.62 0.02 17.65
CA LEU A 101 9.71 1.12 17.88
C LEU A 101 10.32 2.24 18.73
N SER A 102 11.35 1.94 19.56
CA SER A 102 12.04 2.94 20.39
C SER A 102 13.07 3.72 19.57
N THR A 103 13.86 3.03 18.74
CA THR A 103 14.98 3.64 18.02
C THR A 103 14.59 4.08 16.61
N ARG A 104 13.43 3.66 16.12
CA ARG A 104 12.92 3.89 14.75
C ARG A 104 13.89 3.36 13.65
N LYS A 105 14.64 2.31 13.96
CA LYS A 105 15.59 1.70 13.03
C LYS A 105 15.07 0.35 12.54
N ILE A 106 15.34 0.07 11.27
CA ILE A 106 15.09 -1.26 10.69
C ILE A 106 16.00 -2.27 11.39
N VAL A 107 15.41 -3.37 11.82
CA VAL A 107 16.10 -4.49 12.47
C VAL A 107 16.02 -5.75 11.61
N PRO A 108 16.95 -6.69 11.79
CA PRO A 108 16.83 -8.00 11.14
C PRO A 108 15.51 -8.68 11.50
N VAL A 109 14.97 -9.42 10.54
CA VAL A 109 13.76 -10.24 10.75
C VAL A 109 14.02 -11.25 11.86
N ILE A 110 13.09 -11.35 12.79
CA ILE A 110 13.12 -12.31 13.91
C ILE A 110 12.41 -13.58 13.45
N ASP A 111 13.20 -14.61 13.15
CA ASP A 111 12.72 -15.88 12.61
C ASP A 111 11.53 -16.45 13.41
N ALA A 112 11.63 -16.46 14.74
CA ALA A 112 10.58 -16.98 15.63
C ALA A 112 9.22 -16.29 15.48
N ILE A 113 9.18 -15.06 14.94
CA ILE A 113 7.92 -14.34 14.69
C ILE A 113 7.32 -14.76 13.34
N VAL A 114 8.15 -14.95 12.31
CA VAL A 114 7.66 -15.12 10.94
C VAL A 114 7.45 -16.59 10.55
N GLU A 115 8.18 -17.52 11.16
CA GLU A 115 8.08 -18.96 10.87
C GLU A 115 6.69 -19.52 11.15
N ASP A 116 6.04 -19.04 12.20
CA ASP A 116 4.69 -19.46 12.58
C ASP A 116 3.61 -19.06 11.56
N PHE A 117 3.89 -18.09 10.70
CA PHE A 117 3.01 -17.73 9.59
C PHE A 117 3.21 -18.58 8.34
N GLY A 118 4.14 -19.56 8.36
CA GLY A 118 4.43 -20.44 7.24
C GLY A 118 5.32 -19.82 6.16
N ALA A 119 5.88 -18.63 6.39
CA ALA A 119 6.73 -17.95 5.43
C ALA A 119 8.04 -18.73 5.18
N ALA A 120 8.40 -18.90 3.89
CA ALA A 120 9.64 -19.58 3.53
C ALA A 120 10.86 -18.66 3.70
N LYS A 121 11.91 -19.13 4.39
CA LYS A 121 13.18 -18.42 4.47
C LYS A 121 13.92 -18.49 3.14
N VAL A 122 14.24 -17.35 2.54
CA VAL A 122 14.91 -17.26 1.23
C VAL A 122 16.19 -16.45 1.32
N THR A 123 17.18 -16.81 0.49
CA THR A 123 18.45 -16.06 0.40
C THR A 123 18.40 -14.96 -0.66
N ARG A 124 17.62 -15.17 -1.72
CA ARG A 124 17.45 -14.18 -2.80
C ARG A 124 16.35 -13.20 -2.45
N VAL A 125 16.60 -11.93 -2.67
CA VAL A 125 15.59 -10.87 -2.56
C VAL A 125 14.69 -10.94 -3.79
N LYS A 126 13.40 -11.23 -3.60
CA LYS A 126 12.36 -10.99 -4.61
C LYS A 126 12.08 -9.49 -4.60
N ARG A 127 12.45 -8.78 -5.64
CA ARG A 127 12.19 -7.34 -5.75
C ARG A 127 10.89 -7.13 -6.51
N LEU A 128 10.02 -6.28 -5.99
CA LEU A 128 8.93 -5.71 -6.76
C LEU A 128 9.50 -4.80 -7.87
N PRO A 129 8.74 -4.52 -8.93
CA PRO A 129 9.18 -3.64 -10.01
C PRO A 129 9.70 -2.31 -9.49
N ARG A 130 10.79 -1.82 -10.07
CA ARG A 130 11.31 -0.50 -9.72
C ARG A 130 10.38 0.57 -10.25
N LEU A 131 10.15 1.59 -9.44
CA LEU A 131 9.45 2.77 -9.90
C LEU A 131 10.39 3.62 -10.75
N PRO A 132 9.90 4.22 -11.84
CA PRO A 132 10.62 5.21 -12.61
C PRO A 132 11.01 6.41 -11.74
N LYS A 133 12.04 7.15 -12.17
CA LYS A 133 12.35 8.43 -11.53
C LYS A 133 11.26 9.43 -11.85
N PHE A 134 10.71 10.03 -10.80
CA PHE A 134 9.78 11.13 -10.96
C PHE A 134 10.54 12.42 -11.29
N ALA A 135 10.16 13.08 -12.38
CA ALA A 135 10.70 14.37 -12.80
C ALA A 135 9.65 15.13 -13.60
N ASP A 136 9.77 16.45 -13.65
CA ASP A 136 8.94 17.34 -14.45
C ASP A 136 7.44 17.11 -14.24
N PRO A 137 6.89 17.42 -13.04
CA PRO A 137 5.47 17.26 -12.75
C PRO A 137 4.62 18.10 -13.70
N GLU A 138 3.52 17.53 -14.19
CA GLU A 138 2.53 18.23 -15.00
C GLU A 138 1.46 18.92 -14.15
N GLY A 139 1.26 18.41 -12.92
CA GLY A 139 0.35 19.02 -11.98
C GLY A 139 0.66 18.64 -10.54
N GLU A 140 0.10 19.44 -9.64
CA GLU A 140 0.21 19.19 -8.21
C GLU A 140 -1.03 19.68 -7.47
N ARG A 141 -1.26 19.09 -6.30
CA ARG A 141 -2.26 19.54 -5.35
C ARG A 141 -1.70 19.50 -3.93
N THR A 142 -2.04 20.53 -3.17
CA THR A 142 -1.63 20.66 -1.77
C THR A 142 -2.70 20.12 -0.84
N TYR A 143 -2.29 19.33 0.17
CA TYR A 143 -3.15 18.75 1.19
C TYR A 143 -2.63 19.08 2.58
N TRP A 144 -3.55 19.15 3.54
CA TRP A 144 -3.23 19.17 4.97
C TRP A 144 -3.53 17.80 5.56
N VAL A 145 -2.57 17.27 6.30
CA VAL A 145 -2.79 16.03 7.06
C VAL A 145 -3.82 16.30 8.16
N ARG A 146 -4.95 15.59 8.08
CA ARG A 146 -6.06 15.75 9.01
C ARG A 146 -5.91 14.80 10.19
N TYR A 147 -6.63 15.06 11.29
CA TYR A 147 -6.71 14.15 12.43
C TYR A 147 -7.10 12.72 12.02
N PHE A 148 -8.06 12.58 11.12
CA PHE A 148 -8.57 11.28 10.65
C PHE A 148 -7.66 10.55 9.63
N ASP A 149 -6.59 11.17 9.22
CA ASP A 149 -5.58 10.53 8.36
C ASP A 149 -4.54 9.76 9.20
N ILE A 150 -4.57 9.93 10.54
CA ILE A 150 -3.59 9.38 11.46
C ILE A 150 -4.07 8.03 12.02
N ASP A 151 -3.19 7.04 11.97
CA ASP A 151 -3.43 5.71 12.53
C ASP A 151 -3.02 5.59 14.01
N THR A 152 -3.17 4.41 14.58
CA THR A 152 -2.81 4.11 15.97
C THR A 152 -1.30 4.17 16.25
N ASN A 153 -0.46 4.22 15.22
CA ASN A 153 0.99 4.41 15.32
C ASN A 153 1.38 5.89 15.35
N HIS A 154 0.39 6.80 15.35
CA HIS A 154 0.56 8.26 15.33
C HIS A 154 1.19 8.80 14.04
N HIS A 155 1.09 8.07 12.93
CA HIS A 155 1.53 8.48 11.59
C HIS A 155 0.36 8.45 10.62
N VAL A 156 0.57 9.10 9.47
CA VAL A 156 -0.41 9.00 8.38
C VAL A 156 -0.56 7.54 7.95
N ASN A 157 -1.81 7.06 7.97
CA ASN A 157 -2.11 5.73 7.45
C ASN A 157 -1.75 5.65 5.96
N ASN A 158 -1.04 4.61 5.58
CA ASN A 158 -0.53 4.36 4.23
C ASN A 158 -1.57 4.47 3.12
N VAL A 159 -2.84 4.21 3.43
CA VAL A 159 -3.93 4.23 2.44
C VAL A 159 -4.24 5.64 1.92
N HIS A 160 -4.02 6.70 2.72
CA HIS A 160 -4.30 8.08 2.34
C HIS A 160 -3.38 8.61 1.22
N TYR A 161 -2.21 8.00 1.05
CA TYR A 161 -1.35 8.33 -0.09
C TYR A 161 -2.06 8.04 -1.42
N PHE A 162 -2.84 6.96 -1.51
CA PHE A 162 -3.64 6.67 -2.70
C PHE A 162 -4.75 7.70 -2.93
N ASP A 163 -5.41 8.17 -1.86
CA ASP A 163 -6.42 9.21 -1.97
C ASP A 163 -5.80 10.50 -2.54
N TRP A 164 -4.68 10.97 -1.99
CA TRP A 164 -4.00 12.17 -2.45
C TRP A 164 -3.46 12.07 -3.87
N MET A 165 -2.91 10.90 -4.24
CA MET A 165 -2.38 10.68 -5.58
C MET A 165 -3.49 10.66 -6.64
N GLN A 166 -4.59 9.97 -6.37
CA GLN A 166 -5.73 9.90 -7.29
C GLN A 166 -6.48 11.23 -7.37
N ASP A 167 -6.74 11.88 -6.22
CA ASP A 167 -7.44 13.16 -6.20
C ASP A 167 -6.64 14.28 -6.90
N ALA A 168 -5.32 14.22 -6.91
CA ALA A 168 -4.48 15.19 -7.62
C ALA A 168 -4.73 15.19 -9.14
N LEU A 169 -5.11 14.05 -9.74
CA LEU A 169 -5.46 13.94 -11.15
C LEU A 169 -6.77 14.69 -11.50
N GLY A 170 -7.63 14.88 -10.51
CA GLY A 170 -8.87 15.63 -10.64
C GLY A 170 -10.09 14.78 -11.02
N TYR A 171 -11.26 15.38 -10.86
CA TYR A 171 -12.55 14.72 -10.99
C TYR A 171 -12.79 14.13 -12.39
N ASP A 172 -12.48 14.88 -13.45
CA ASP A 172 -12.73 14.42 -14.83
C ASP A 172 -11.87 13.21 -15.20
N TRP A 173 -10.62 13.15 -14.69
CA TRP A 173 -9.77 11.97 -14.86
C TRP A 173 -10.42 10.75 -14.22
N MET A 174 -10.84 10.86 -12.97
CA MET A 174 -11.42 9.74 -12.21
C MET A 174 -12.74 9.23 -12.81
N ARG A 175 -13.50 10.12 -13.49
CA ARG A 175 -14.74 9.74 -14.20
C ARG A 175 -14.49 8.98 -15.48
N THR A 176 -13.40 9.28 -16.19
CA THR A 176 -13.15 8.79 -17.56
C THR A 176 -12.17 7.62 -17.61
N HIS A 177 -11.48 7.34 -16.50
CA HIS A 177 -10.46 6.29 -16.44
C HIS A 177 -10.71 5.31 -15.29
N THR A 178 -10.34 4.05 -15.51
CA THR A 178 -10.37 2.99 -14.50
C THR A 178 -8.95 2.57 -14.17
N LEU A 179 -8.63 2.49 -12.88
CA LEU A 179 -7.32 1.99 -12.41
C LEU A 179 -7.23 0.47 -12.62
N THR A 180 -6.14 0.02 -13.24
CA THR A 180 -5.87 -1.40 -13.51
C THR A 180 -4.67 -1.95 -12.73
N ALA A 181 -3.72 -1.07 -12.36
CA ALA A 181 -2.61 -1.46 -11.49
C ALA A 181 -2.07 -0.27 -10.72
N ALA A 182 -1.48 -0.54 -9.56
CA ALA A 182 -0.76 0.45 -8.77
C ALA A 182 0.52 -0.16 -8.19
N ASN A 183 1.62 0.57 -8.24
CA ASN A 183 2.85 0.25 -7.56
C ASN A 183 3.27 1.46 -6.75
N ILE A 184 3.27 1.35 -5.42
CA ILE A 184 3.62 2.44 -4.51
C ILE A 184 4.82 2.03 -3.66
N LYS A 185 5.76 2.94 -3.48
CA LYS A 185 6.89 2.82 -2.57
C LYS A 185 6.82 3.91 -1.52
N TYR A 186 6.91 3.51 -0.26
CA TYR A 186 6.95 4.42 0.89
C TYR A 186 8.40 4.65 1.29
N GLU A 187 8.80 5.93 1.33
CA GLU A 187 10.19 6.33 1.60
C GLU A 187 10.33 6.90 3.02
N ARG A 188 9.38 7.72 3.44
CA ARG A 188 9.35 8.36 4.76
C ARG A 188 7.92 8.61 5.22
N GLU A 189 7.70 8.53 6.51
CA GLU A 189 6.42 8.86 7.14
C GLU A 189 6.12 10.36 7.02
N VAL A 190 4.84 10.71 6.99
CA VAL A 190 4.35 12.08 7.09
C VAL A 190 3.76 12.27 8.49
N GLU A 191 4.13 13.37 9.14
CA GLU A 191 3.70 13.67 10.50
C GLU A 191 2.33 14.38 10.54
N PRO A 192 1.61 14.28 11.66
CA PRO A 192 0.34 14.99 11.87
C PRO A 192 0.47 16.51 11.68
N GLY A 193 -0.58 17.12 11.09
CA GLY A 193 -0.65 18.57 10.91
C GLY A 193 0.29 19.15 9.84
N THR A 194 0.96 18.29 9.11
CA THR A 194 1.88 18.69 8.03
C THR A 194 1.11 19.08 6.76
N GLN A 195 1.63 20.05 6.03
CA GLN A 195 1.21 20.33 4.65
C GLN A 195 2.10 19.54 3.70
N LEU A 196 1.48 18.85 2.74
CA LEU A 196 2.18 18.08 1.71
C LEU A 196 1.72 18.46 0.30
N GLN A 197 2.54 18.14 -0.68
CA GLN A 197 2.22 18.22 -2.11
C GLN A 197 2.14 16.82 -2.71
N SER A 198 1.05 16.56 -3.42
CA SER A 198 0.90 15.39 -4.29
C SER A 198 1.07 15.84 -5.74
N GLN A 199 2.14 15.42 -6.36
CA GLN A 199 2.53 15.76 -7.73
C GLN A 199 2.27 14.58 -8.65
N TYR A 200 1.93 14.85 -9.91
CA TYR A 200 1.74 13.79 -10.90
C TYR A 200 2.30 14.18 -12.28
N LYS A 201 2.51 13.15 -13.08
CA LYS A 201 2.83 13.25 -14.51
C LYS A 201 2.09 12.16 -15.26
N VAL A 202 1.45 12.51 -16.38
CA VAL A 202 0.79 11.53 -17.27
C VAL A 202 1.79 11.03 -18.30
N VAL A 203 1.80 9.73 -18.54
CA VAL A 203 2.71 9.10 -19.50
C VAL A 203 2.01 8.05 -20.35
N GLN A 204 2.55 7.82 -21.54
CA GLN A 204 2.18 6.67 -22.39
C GLN A 204 3.40 5.74 -22.44
N GLU A 205 3.26 4.52 -21.95
CA GLU A 205 4.34 3.53 -21.92
C GLU A 205 3.86 2.23 -22.55
N ASP A 206 4.58 1.73 -23.54
CA ASP A 206 4.27 0.49 -24.24
C ASP A 206 2.79 0.39 -24.70
N GLY A 207 2.20 1.53 -25.06
CA GLY A 207 0.79 1.64 -25.46
C GLY A 207 -0.22 1.68 -24.32
N LYS A 208 0.24 1.70 -23.07
CA LYS A 208 -0.59 1.85 -21.86
C LYS A 208 -0.56 3.27 -21.35
N LEU A 209 -1.70 3.71 -20.85
CA LEU A 209 -1.82 4.99 -20.14
C LEU A 209 -1.40 4.77 -18.68
N ALA A 210 -0.48 5.59 -18.21
CA ALA A 210 -0.02 5.54 -16.83
C ALA A 210 0.18 6.94 -16.23
N THR A 211 0.25 7.01 -14.90
CA THR A 211 0.59 8.22 -14.18
C THR A 211 1.68 7.93 -13.16
N TYR A 212 2.70 8.80 -13.11
CA TYR A 212 3.70 8.80 -12.06
C TYR A 212 3.31 9.80 -10.99
N HIS A 213 3.55 9.43 -9.75
CA HIS A 213 3.19 10.24 -8.59
C HIS A 213 4.34 10.38 -7.61
N GLN A 214 4.38 11.53 -6.95
CA GLN A 214 5.24 11.80 -5.83
C GLN A 214 4.48 12.57 -4.76
N VAL A 215 4.45 12.06 -3.54
CA VAL A 215 4.02 12.81 -2.35
C VAL A 215 5.24 13.31 -1.62
N ARG A 216 5.28 14.61 -1.31
CA ARG A 216 6.42 15.25 -0.65
C ARG A 216 6.01 16.27 0.40
N VAL A 217 6.89 16.45 1.39
CA VAL A 217 6.83 17.51 2.39
C VAL A 217 8.10 18.36 2.25
N GLY A 218 7.95 19.60 1.80
CA GLY A 218 9.09 20.44 1.43
C GLY A 218 9.99 19.74 0.41
N GLU A 219 11.27 19.53 0.74
CA GLU A 219 12.23 18.82 -0.13
C GLU A 219 12.25 17.30 0.07
N THR A 220 11.52 16.79 1.06
CA THR A 220 11.52 15.36 1.39
C THR A 220 10.47 14.62 0.58
N VAL A 221 10.89 13.58 -0.15
CA VAL A 221 9.99 12.63 -0.80
C VAL A 221 9.51 11.62 0.24
N ASN A 222 8.19 11.50 0.39
CA ASN A 222 7.55 10.60 1.34
C ASN A 222 7.06 9.31 0.68
N ALA A 223 6.52 9.42 -0.54
CA ALA A 223 6.14 8.26 -1.33
C ALA A 223 6.23 8.55 -2.83
N THR A 224 6.46 7.51 -3.62
CA THR A 224 6.37 7.54 -5.07
C THR A 224 5.47 6.42 -5.57
N ALA A 225 4.75 6.63 -6.67
CA ALA A 225 3.92 5.59 -7.24
C ALA A 225 3.87 5.66 -8.78
N HIS A 226 3.52 4.50 -9.35
CA HIS A 226 3.16 4.30 -10.74
C HIS A 226 1.77 3.67 -10.78
N LEU A 227 0.83 4.31 -11.47
CA LEU A 227 -0.55 3.87 -11.60
C LEU A 227 -0.85 3.64 -13.08
N GLU A 228 -1.41 2.46 -13.44
CA GLU A 228 -1.84 2.15 -14.81
C GLU A 228 -3.35 2.33 -14.93
N TRP A 229 -3.78 2.84 -16.07
CA TRP A 229 -5.16 3.20 -16.34
C TRP A 229 -5.66 2.66 -17.66
N GLN A 230 -6.97 2.48 -17.75
CA GLN A 230 -7.69 2.27 -19.02
C GLN A 230 -8.86 3.25 -19.11
N ASN A 231 -9.22 3.62 -20.34
CA ASN A 231 -10.44 4.40 -20.56
C ASN A 231 -11.67 3.56 -20.19
N LYS A 232 -12.67 4.21 -19.61
CA LYS A 232 -13.98 3.62 -19.34
C LYS A 232 -14.80 3.45 -20.59
#